data_c65055b69c13357db37b9ae12afc301b
#
_entry.id   c65055b69c13357db37b9ae12afc301b
#
_cell.length_a   1.000
_cell.length_b   1.000
_cell.length_c   1.000
_cell.angle_alpha   90.00
_cell.angle_beta   90.00
_cell.angle_gamma   90.00
#
_symmetry.space_group_name_H-M   'P 1'
#
loop_
_entity.id
_entity.type
_entity.pdbx_description
1 polymer ?
#
loop_
_entity_poly.entity_id
_entity_poly.type
_entity_poly.pdbx_seq_one_letter_code
_entity_poly.pdbx_strand_id
1 'polypeptide(L)'
;MPPAPPCKALATLPKLDLRILSDGRAGHEAQMFGVAEALGLTPDIRDIHPRDFFAAIAPFGPLDPREAESRPGSPIAPPWPDMALACGRRTLPYLRRIKRASKGHVFTVYLNAPANGPRAADFIVAPVHDGLFAPTVFTPVTPANSISAALLAGLRKDPDPRVAVLPAPRAALLIGGDNRHFRLTPVDAAALADVALALFAQGFSVMATPSRRTPPFVAQALAPALKQGAGWLWDGAGDNPYPSMLAKADTIVVTADSVNMVGEAVATGAPVHVFAATGKSRKIADYLERLQRLGAVRAWSGAAERWDYEPINATPSIARAITRAYAIFRGLPELL
;
A
#
# COMPACT_ATOMS: atom_id res chain seq x y z
N MET A 1 -3.18 -32.02 -8.52
CA MET A 1 -4.24 -31.37 -7.73
C MET A 1 -5.31 -30.90 -8.70
N PRO A 2 -6.61 -31.09 -8.43
CA PRO A 2 -7.64 -30.56 -9.30
C PRO A 2 -7.62 -29.03 -9.25
N PRO A 3 -7.99 -28.32 -10.34
CA PRO A 3 -8.05 -26.88 -10.36
C PRO A 3 -9.05 -26.37 -9.31
N ALA A 4 -8.68 -25.30 -8.61
CA ALA A 4 -9.57 -24.66 -7.65
C ALA A 4 -10.90 -24.27 -8.34
N PRO A 5 -12.05 -24.44 -7.67
CA PRO A 5 -13.33 -24.09 -8.26
C PRO A 5 -13.36 -22.60 -8.62
N PRO A 6 -14.04 -22.23 -9.73
CA PRO A 6 -14.13 -20.84 -10.15
C PRO A 6 -14.71 -20.01 -9.01
N CYS A 7 -14.03 -18.90 -8.70
CA CYS A 7 -14.41 -17.96 -7.67
C CYS A 7 -15.86 -17.51 -7.92
N LYS A 8 -16.79 -17.86 -7.04
CA LYS A 8 -18.15 -17.29 -7.08
C LYS A 8 -18.01 -15.76 -7.07
N ALA A 9 -18.71 -15.11 -8.00
CA ALA A 9 -18.77 -13.66 -8.04
C ALA A 9 -19.10 -13.15 -6.62
N LEU A 10 -18.35 -12.15 -6.15
CA LEU A 10 -18.68 -11.45 -4.91
C LEU A 10 -20.17 -11.07 -4.97
N ALA A 11 -20.96 -11.52 -3.99
CA ALA A 11 -22.27 -10.94 -3.80
C ALA A 11 -22.04 -9.44 -3.68
N THR A 12 -22.60 -8.67 -4.60
CA THR A 12 -22.50 -7.21 -4.59
C THR A 12 -23.09 -6.72 -3.28
N LEU A 13 -22.25 -6.06 -2.47
CA LEU A 13 -22.76 -5.37 -1.29
C LEU A 13 -23.92 -4.46 -1.74
N PRO A 14 -25.04 -4.40 -1.00
CA PRO A 14 -26.03 -3.37 -1.25
C PRO A 14 -25.34 -2.02 -1.24
N LYS A 15 -25.91 -1.01 -1.91
CA LYS A 15 -25.33 0.34 -1.97
C LYS A 15 -25.06 0.83 -0.55
N LEU A 16 -23.79 0.73 -0.11
CA LEU A 16 -23.34 1.10 1.23
C LEU A 16 -22.67 2.45 1.17
N ASP A 17 -22.93 3.27 2.17
CA ASP A 17 -22.18 4.51 2.38
C ASP A 17 -20.86 4.19 3.09
N LEU A 18 -19.75 4.28 2.34
CA LEU A 18 -18.40 4.12 2.85
C LEU A 18 -17.77 5.48 3.10
N ARG A 19 -17.26 5.71 4.33
CA ARG A 19 -16.43 6.86 4.63
C ARG A 19 -14.98 6.44 4.86
N ILE A 20 -14.04 7.10 4.19
CA ILE A 20 -12.60 6.99 4.43
C ILE A 20 -12.14 8.16 5.29
N LEU A 21 -11.45 7.86 6.40
CA LEU A 21 -10.77 8.85 7.23
C LEU A 21 -9.29 8.88 6.84
N SER A 22 -8.86 9.93 6.13
CA SER A 22 -7.49 10.06 5.61
C SER A 22 -6.64 10.95 6.50
N ASP A 23 -5.38 10.55 6.74
CA ASP A 23 -4.33 11.36 7.37
C ASP A 23 -3.37 12.00 6.34
N GLY A 24 -3.74 12.01 5.04
CA GLY A 24 -3.00 12.59 3.92
C GLY A 24 -1.73 11.83 3.53
N ARG A 25 -1.54 10.59 4.04
CA ARG A 25 -0.38 9.78 3.68
C ARG A 25 -0.70 8.89 2.50
N ALA A 26 -0.01 9.09 1.36
CA ALA A 26 -0.28 8.33 0.13
C ALA A 26 -0.26 6.80 0.31
N GLY A 27 0.65 6.26 1.15
CA GLY A 27 0.68 4.82 1.42
C GLY A 27 -0.53 4.30 2.21
N HIS A 28 -1.16 5.15 3.05
CA HIS A 28 -2.41 4.82 3.74
C HIS A 28 -3.59 4.95 2.79
N GLU A 29 -3.62 6.02 2.00
CA GLU A 29 -4.65 6.27 1.00
C GLU A 29 -4.70 5.17 -0.06
N ALA A 30 -3.54 4.77 -0.61
CA ALA A 30 -3.46 3.67 -1.59
C ALA A 30 -4.06 2.37 -1.04
N GLN A 31 -3.83 2.05 0.25
CA GLN A 31 -4.45 0.89 0.88
C GLN A 31 -5.97 1.04 0.97
N MET A 32 -6.46 2.18 1.45
CA MET A 32 -7.89 2.42 1.65
C MET A 32 -8.65 2.49 0.33
N PHE A 33 -8.07 3.16 -0.68
CA PHE A 33 -8.68 3.25 -2.02
C PHE A 33 -8.72 1.90 -2.73
N GLY A 34 -7.64 1.11 -2.62
CA GLY A 34 -7.64 -0.25 -3.14
C GLY A 34 -8.72 -1.14 -2.51
N VAL A 35 -8.94 -1.00 -1.19
CA VAL A 35 -10.03 -1.72 -0.50
C VAL A 35 -11.39 -1.22 -0.98
N ALA A 36 -11.62 0.10 -1.10
CA ALA A 36 -12.87 0.67 -1.58
C ALA A 36 -13.20 0.20 -3.02
N GLU A 37 -12.21 0.23 -3.92
CA GLU A 37 -12.33 -0.29 -5.30
C GLU A 37 -12.70 -1.79 -5.29
N ALA A 38 -11.99 -2.59 -4.49
CA ALA A 38 -12.25 -4.04 -4.41
C ALA A 38 -13.60 -4.39 -3.78
N LEU A 39 -14.17 -3.50 -2.95
CA LEU A 39 -15.53 -3.59 -2.44
C LEU A 39 -16.58 -3.11 -3.46
N GLY A 40 -16.19 -2.46 -4.55
CA GLY A 40 -17.07 -1.84 -5.53
C GLY A 40 -17.80 -0.60 -4.99
N LEU A 41 -17.22 0.10 -4.01
CA LEU A 41 -17.82 1.25 -3.33
C LEU A 41 -17.10 2.55 -3.69
N THR A 42 -17.88 3.62 -3.86
CA THR A 42 -17.35 4.98 -3.99
C THR A 42 -17.30 5.62 -2.60
N PRO A 43 -16.12 5.93 -2.03
CA PRO A 43 -16.02 6.44 -0.69
C PRO A 43 -16.30 7.94 -0.58
N ASP A 44 -16.93 8.37 0.54
CA ASP A 44 -16.89 9.73 1.05
C ASP A 44 -15.53 9.93 1.76
N ILE A 45 -14.61 10.67 1.13
CA ILE A 45 -13.25 10.88 1.66
C ILE A 45 -13.26 12.09 2.58
N ARG A 46 -12.78 11.91 3.80
CA ARG A 46 -12.68 12.97 4.82
C ARG A 46 -11.27 13.02 5.39
N ASP A 47 -10.60 14.15 5.14
CA ASP A 47 -9.27 14.41 5.69
C ASP A 47 -9.37 14.83 7.15
N ILE A 48 -8.47 14.30 7.97
CA ILE A 48 -8.30 14.69 9.36
C ILE A 48 -7.09 15.62 9.50
N HIS A 49 -7.25 16.69 10.26
CA HIS A 49 -6.19 17.68 10.50
C HIS A 49 -6.01 17.97 12.01
N PRO A 50 -5.71 16.94 12.84
CA PRO A 50 -5.50 17.15 14.25
C PRO A 50 -4.32 18.09 14.50
N ARG A 51 -4.45 19.04 15.42
CA ARG A 51 -3.33 19.85 15.90
C ARG A 51 -2.22 18.96 16.46
N ASP A 52 -0.99 19.45 16.46
CA ASP A 52 0.22 18.68 16.80
C ASP A 52 0.11 17.94 18.12
N PHE A 53 -0.45 18.54 19.16
CA PHE A 53 -0.67 17.89 20.45
C PHE A 53 -1.53 16.63 20.30
N PHE A 54 -2.69 16.71 19.62
CA PHE A 54 -3.59 15.57 19.44
C PHE A 54 -2.98 14.53 18.48
N ALA A 55 -2.25 14.99 17.47
CA ALA A 55 -1.49 14.11 16.58
C ALA A 55 -0.39 13.34 17.32
N ALA A 56 0.26 13.97 18.31
CA ALA A 56 1.33 13.37 19.11
C ALA A 56 0.81 12.28 20.05
N ILE A 57 -0.31 12.52 20.76
CA ILE A 57 -0.90 11.58 21.72
C ILE A 57 -1.73 10.46 21.07
N ALA A 58 -1.99 10.54 19.76
CA ALA A 58 -2.67 9.47 19.04
C ALA A 58 -1.79 8.19 19.07
N PRO A 59 -2.38 7.01 19.13
CA PRO A 59 -3.81 6.68 19.06
C PRO A 59 -4.53 6.66 20.42
N PHE A 60 -3.84 6.92 21.53
CA PHE A 60 -4.38 6.72 22.88
C PHE A 60 -5.23 7.90 23.36
N GLY A 61 -4.88 9.13 22.96
CA GLY A 61 -5.58 10.35 23.31
C GLY A 61 -6.97 10.50 22.67
N PRO A 62 -7.70 11.57 23.07
CA PRO A 62 -8.93 11.96 22.39
C PRO A 62 -8.66 12.53 21.00
N LEU A 63 -9.71 12.63 20.17
CA LEU A 63 -9.66 13.43 18.94
C LEU A 63 -9.53 14.93 19.26
N ASP A 64 -9.07 15.73 18.29
CA ASP A 64 -9.06 17.18 18.41
C ASP A 64 -10.50 17.71 18.54
N PRO A 65 -10.86 18.45 19.63
CA PRO A 65 -12.20 19.00 19.79
C PRO A 65 -12.68 19.94 18.68
N ARG A 66 -11.77 20.49 17.86
CA ARG A 66 -12.11 21.27 16.67
C ARG A 66 -12.74 20.41 15.56
N GLU A 67 -12.47 19.11 15.57
CA GLU A 67 -12.97 18.15 14.61
C GLU A 67 -14.02 17.20 15.22
N ALA A 68 -14.61 17.60 16.37
CA ALA A 68 -15.73 16.85 16.97
C ALA A 68 -16.95 16.83 16.04
N GLU A 69 -17.74 15.78 16.10
CA GLU A 69 -18.92 15.53 15.24
C GLU A 69 -19.96 16.66 15.20
N SER A 70 -20.00 17.49 16.25
CA SER A 70 -20.91 18.64 16.35
C SER A 70 -20.36 19.89 15.65
N ARG A 71 -19.15 19.88 15.13
CA ARG A 71 -18.53 21.04 14.47
C ARG A 71 -18.84 21.03 12.98
N PRO A 72 -19.14 22.21 12.39
CA PRO A 72 -19.27 22.33 10.94
C PRO A 72 -18.01 21.84 10.22
N GLY A 73 -18.18 21.03 9.17
CA GLY A 73 -17.05 20.52 8.39
C GLY A 73 -16.23 19.40 9.06
N SER A 74 -16.66 18.90 10.24
CA SER A 74 -15.97 17.79 10.89
C SER A 74 -15.89 16.54 9.99
N PRO A 75 -14.73 15.86 9.93
CA PRO A 75 -14.59 14.62 9.17
C PRO A 75 -15.50 13.50 9.67
N ILE A 76 -15.98 13.61 10.89
CA ILE A 76 -16.87 12.62 11.52
C ILE A 76 -18.27 13.16 11.80
N ALA A 77 -18.68 14.25 11.12
CA ALA A 77 -20.05 14.75 11.24
C ALA A 77 -21.07 13.78 10.60
N PRO A 78 -22.33 13.75 11.11
CA PRO A 78 -23.42 13.07 10.43
C PRO A 78 -23.72 13.69 9.04
N PRO A 79 -24.42 12.98 8.12
CA PRO A 79 -25.01 11.67 8.33
C PRO A 79 -23.95 10.57 8.52
N TRP A 80 -24.31 9.56 9.34
CA TRP A 80 -23.40 8.46 9.64
C TRP A 80 -23.33 7.49 8.45
N PRO A 81 -22.12 7.11 8.00
CA PRO A 81 -21.97 6.08 6.97
C PRO A 81 -22.32 4.70 7.53
N ASP A 82 -22.52 3.73 6.64
CA ASP A 82 -22.64 2.33 7.05
C ASP A 82 -21.30 1.76 7.52
N MET A 83 -20.23 2.15 6.85
CA MET A 83 -18.87 1.70 7.12
C MET A 83 -17.90 2.88 7.17
N ALA A 84 -17.01 2.88 8.17
CA ALA A 84 -15.86 3.81 8.25
C ALA A 84 -14.54 3.03 8.14
N LEU A 85 -13.73 3.38 7.16
CA LEU A 85 -12.42 2.79 6.89
C LEU A 85 -11.32 3.78 7.25
N ALA A 86 -10.32 3.32 7.98
CA ALA A 86 -9.21 4.15 8.42
C ALA A 86 -7.88 3.41 8.40
N CYS A 87 -6.79 4.18 8.21
CA CYS A 87 -5.42 3.71 8.26
C CYS A 87 -4.52 4.76 8.94
N GLY A 88 -3.57 4.30 9.76
CA GLY A 88 -2.64 5.18 10.44
C GLY A 88 -3.08 5.63 11.85
N ARG A 89 -2.10 5.79 12.74
CA ARG A 89 -2.37 6.01 14.18
C ARG A 89 -3.22 7.24 14.49
N ARG A 90 -3.14 8.28 13.63
CA ARG A 90 -3.86 9.55 13.84
C ARG A 90 -5.36 9.42 13.60
N THR A 91 -5.80 8.45 12.79
CA THR A 91 -7.23 8.25 12.48
C THR A 91 -7.99 7.46 13.56
N LEU A 92 -7.28 6.72 14.43
CA LEU A 92 -7.91 5.87 15.46
C LEU A 92 -8.78 6.63 16.46
N PRO A 93 -8.42 7.81 16.98
CA PRO A 93 -9.31 8.60 17.85
C PRO A 93 -10.64 8.95 17.15
N TYR A 94 -10.61 9.26 15.85
CA TYR A 94 -11.79 9.58 15.03
C TYR A 94 -12.65 8.34 14.80
N LEU A 95 -12.04 7.21 14.48
CA LEU A 95 -12.74 5.94 14.28
C LEU A 95 -13.49 5.51 15.55
N ARG A 96 -12.85 5.65 16.72
CA ARG A 96 -13.50 5.40 18.02
C ARG A 96 -14.64 6.38 18.29
N ARG A 97 -14.47 7.66 17.92
CA ARG A 97 -15.49 8.68 18.16
C ARG A 97 -16.70 8.49 17.28
N ILE A 98 -16.53 8.21 15.98
CA ILE A 98 -17.66 7.94 15.06
C ILE A 98 -18.46 6.72 15.52
N LYS A 99 -17.79 5.65 15.96
CA LYS A 99 -18.45 4.47 16.53
C LYS A 99 -19.32 4.81 17.74
N ARG A 100 -18.77 5.61 18.67
CA ARG A 100 -19.52 6.02 19.87
C ARG A 100 -20.66 6.97 19.54
N ALA A 101 -20.41 7.98 18.72
CA ALA A 101 -21.40 9.01 18.38
C ALA A 101 -22.56 8.44 17.56
N SER A 102 -22.31 7.47 16.70
CA SER A 102 -23.33 6.72 15.97
C SER A 102 -24.03 5.64 16.81
N LYS A 103 -23.80 5.58 18.13
CA LYS A 103 -24.34 4.55 19.03
C LYS A 103 -24.10 3.11 18.54
N GLY A 104 -22.94 2.87 17.92
CA GLY A 104 -22.56 1.56 17.42
C GLY A 104 -23.07 1.24 16.01
N HIS A 105 -23.82 2.13 15.37
CA HIS A 105 -24.39 1.89 14.03
C HIS A 105 -23.33 1.71 12.95
N VAL A 106 -22.28 2.53 12.96
CA VAL A 106 -21.20 2.49 11.97
C VAL A 106 -20.33 1.25 12.19
N PHE A 107 -20.11 0.46 11.15
CA PHE A 107 -19.11 -0.61 11.13
C PHE A 107 -17.73 -0.02 10.89
N THR A 108 -16.80 -0.25 11.81
CA THR A 108 -15.47 0.35 11.75
C THR A 108 -14.41 -0.65 11.30
N VAL A 109 -13.65 -0.29 10.28
CA VAL A 109 -12.55 -1.08 9.72
C VAL A 109 -11.24 -0.32 9.85
N TYR A 110 -10.21 -0.99 10.33
CA TYR A 110 -8.88 -0.39 10.44
C TYR A 110 -7.83 -1.22 9.71
N LEU A 111 -7.01 -0.56 8.88
CA LEU A 111 -5.91 -1.20 8.17
C LEU A 111 -4.59 -1.03 8.93
N ASN A 112 -3.80 -2.10 8.98
CA ASN A 112 -2.57 -2.30 9.75
C ASN A 112 -2.84 -2.61 11.23
N ALA A 113 -1.79 -3.04 11.97
CA ALA A 113 -1.93 -3.34 13.38
C ALA A 113 -2.01 -2.06 14.22
N PRO A 114 -3.11 -1.82 14.94
CA PRO A 114 -3.24 -0.67 15.82
C PRO A 114 -2.47 -0.89 17.12
N ALA A 115 -1.79 0.16 17.61
CA ALA A 115 -1.01 0.08 18.85
C ALA A 115 -1.87 -0.19 20.11
N ASN A 116 -3.18 0.11 20.04
CA ASN A 116 -4.14 -0.14 21.12
C ASN A 116 -4.84 -1.52 21.02
N GLY A 117 -4.31 -2.41 20.17
CA GLY A 117 -4.70 -3.81 20.11
C GLY A 117 -5.99 -4.11 19.32
N PRO A 118 -6.48 -5.37 19.38
CA PRO A 118 -7.52 -5.86 18.47
C PRO A 118 -8.92 -5.31 18.73
N ARG A 119 -9.11 -4.52 19.79
CA ARG A 119 -10.40 -3.86 20.10
C ARG A 119 -10.48 -2.43 19.56
N ALA A 120 -9.52 -2.01 18.71
CA ALA A 120 -9.46 -0.66 18.17
C ALA A 120 -10.57 -0.35 17.17
N ALA A 121 -11.10 -1.36 16.49
CA ALA A 121 -12.17 -1.28 15.50
C ALA A 121 -13.01 -2.58 15.56
N ASP A 122 -14.15 -2.61 14.88
CA ASP A 122 -14.99 -3.81 14.76
C ASP A 122 -14.26 -4.89 13.92
N PHE A 123 -13.50 -4.47 12.92
CA PHE A 123 -12.68 -5.35 12.09
C PHE A 123 -11.33 -4.72 11.78
N ILE A 124 -10.29 -5.53 11.84
CA ILE A 124 -8.91 -5.09 11.60
C ILE A 124 -8.28 -5.96 10.51
N VAL A 125 -7.58 -5.31 9.60
CA VAL A 125 -6.75 -5.97 8.59
C VAL A 125 -5.30 -5.70 8.95
N ALA A 126 -4.63 -6.67 9.55
CA ALA A 126 -3.23 -6.56 9.95
C ALA A 126 -2.41 -7.63 9.24
N PRO A 127 -1.49 -7.26 8.32
CA PRO A 127 -0.63 -8.25 7.67
C PRO A 127 0.07 -9.17 8.68
N VAL A 128 0.29 -10.43 8.29
CA VAL A 128 0.84 -11.47 9.18
C VAL A 128 2.10 -11.03 9.91
N HIS A 129 2.96 -10.26 9.24
CA HIS A 129 4.20 -9.74 9.83
C HIS A 129 3.98 -8.69 10.92
N ASP A 130 2.74 -8.20 11.12
CA ASP A 130 2.38 -7.31 12.23
C ASP A 130 2.22 -8.06 13.56
N GLY A 131 2.05 -9.39 13.51
CA GLY A 131 1.96 -10.24 14.70
C GLY A 131 0.69 -10.05 15.53
N LEU A 132 -0.39 -9.47 14.95
CA LEU A 132 -1.66 -9.27 15.63
C LEU A 132 -2.66 -10.35 15.21
N PHE A 133 -3.12 -11.17 16.16
CA PHE A 133 -4.06 -12.26 15.92
C PHE A 133 -5.24 -12.16 16.88
N ALA A 134 -6.46 -12.13 16.37
CA ALA A 134 -7.70 -12.17 17.14
C ALA A 134 -8.87 -12.56 16.22
N PRO A 135 -10.06 -12.96 16.74
CA PRO A 135 -11.22 -13.30 15.90
C PRO A 135 -11.70 -12.18 14.97
N THR A 136 -11.45 -10.92 15.34
CA THR A 136 -11.81 -9.72 14.55
C THR A 136 -10.66 -9.22 13.68
N VAL A 137 -9.58 -9.99 13.53
CA VAL A 137 -8.40 -9.61 12.77
C VAL A 137 -8.19 -10.55 11.59
N PHE A 138 -8.21 -10.01 10.39
CA PHE A 138 -7.79 -10.70 9.17
C PHE A 138 -6.30 -10.44 8.92
N THR A 139 -5.54 -11.50 8.64
CA THR A 139 -4.08 -11.46 8.51
C THR A 139 -3.60 -11.82 7.11
N PRO A 140 -3.61 -10.87 6.16
CA PRO A 140 -3.12 -11.12 4.80
C PRO A 140 -1.58 -11.20 4.75
N VAL A 141 -1.04 -11.77 3.66
CA VAL A 141 0.41 -11.83 3.42
C VAL A 141 0.96 -10.44 3.11
N THR A 142 0.30 -9.68 2.22
CA THR A 142 0.67 -8.30 1.85
C THR A 142 -0.35 -7.31 2.41
N PRO A 143 0.04 -6.05 2.65
CA PRO A 143 -0.94 -4.98 2.85
C PRO A 143 -1.90 -4.86 1.66
N ALA A 144 -3.07 -4.23 1.88
CA ALA A 144 -3.90 -3.77 0.78
C ALA A 144 -3.14 -2.76 -0.08
N ASN A 145 -3.46 -2.71 -1.36
CA ASN A 145 -2.93 -1.72 -2.30
C ASN A 145 -3.94 -1.48 -3.43
N SER A 146 -3.72 -0.43 -4.22
CA SER A 146 -4.55 -0.05 -5.36
C SER A 146 -4.10 -0.67 -6.70
N ILE A 147 -3.12 -1.56 -6.70
CA ILE A 147 -2.59 -2.19 -7.92
C ILE A 147 -3.45 -3.41 -8.28
N SER A 148 -4.62 -3.14 -8.84
CA SER A 148 -5.53 -4.19 -9.30
C SER A 148 -5.09 -4.80 -10.64
N ALA A 149 -5.48 -6.05 -10.90
CA ALA A 149 -5.22 -6.69 -12.20
C ALA A 149 -5.87 -5.91 -13.35
N ALA A 150 -7.04 -5.31 -13.13
CA ALA A 150 -7.74 -4.48 -14.11
C ALA A 150 -6.96 -3.19 -14.41
N LEU A 151 -6.48 -2.51 -13.37
CA LEU A 151 -5.62 -1.33 -13.53
C LEU A 151 -4.36 -1.66 -14.32
N LEU A 152 -3.64 -2.71 -13.96
CA LEU A 152 -2.44 -3.14 -14.68
C LEU A 152 -2.73 -3.48 -16.14
N ALA A 153 -3.84 -4.17 -16.42
CA ALA A 153 -4.23 -4.51 -17.79
C ALA A 153 -4.56 -3.27 -18.62
N GLY A 154 -5.23 -2.28 -18.05
CA GLY A 154 -5.49 -0.97 -18.67
C GLY A 154 -4.20 -0.23 -18.99
N LEU A 155 -3.31 -0.08 -18.01
CA LEU A 155 -2.04 0.64 -18.15
C LEU A 155 -1.01 -0.08 -19.04
N ARG A 156 -1.13 -1.40 -19.23
CA ARG A 156 -0.33 -2.10 -20.25
C ARG A 156 -0.73 -1.72 -21.67
N LYS A 157 -2.01 -1.40 -21.92
CA LYS A 157 -2.54 -0.97 -23.21
C LYS A 157 -2.30 0.52 -23.46
N ASP A 158 -2.55 1.33 -22.45
CA ASP A 158 -2.45 2.80 -22.51
C ASP A 158 -1.61 3.31 -21.31
N PRO A 159 -0.27 3.18 -21.38
CA PRO A 159 0.62 3.63 -20.33
C PRO A 159 0.84 5.14 -20.37
N ASP A 160 1.35 5.68 -19.27
CA ASP A 160 1.88 7.03 -19.21
C ASP A 160 2.86 7.28 -20.37
N PRO A 161 2.74 8.39 -21.13
CA PRO A 161 3.60 8.68 -22.30
C PRO A 161 5.10 8.64 -21.97
N ARG A 162 5.51 9.05 -20.77
CA ARG A 162 6.90 9.03 -20.30
C ARG A 162 7.45 7.60 -20.14
N VAL A 163 6.57 6.64 -19.85
CA VAL A 163 6.88 5.21 -19.75
C VAL A 163 6.82 4.56 -21.15
N ALA A 164 5.85 4.98 -21.96
CA ALA A 164 5.63 4.41 -23.29
C ALA A 164 6.83 4.57 -24.23
N VAL A 165 7.52 5.71 -24.16
CA VAL A 165 8.65 6.05 -25.06
C VAL A 165 9.92 5.24 -24.75
N LEU A 166 10.03 4.63 -23.57
CA LEU A 166 11.20 3.84 -23.22
C LEU A 166 11.17 2.48 -23.92
N PRO A 167 12.26 2.04 -24.56
CA PRO A 167 12.32 0.72 -25.19
C PRO A 167 12.21 -0.41 -24.15
N ALA A 168 11.65 -1.54 -24.57
CA ALA A 168 11.68 -2.77 -23.78
C ALA A 168 13.02 -3.52 -23.99
N PRO A 169 13.47 -4.35 -23.02
CA PRO A 169 12.83 -4.57 -21.72
C PRO A 169 13.00 -3.38 -20.77
N ARG A 170 12.06 -3.23 -19.83
CA ARG A 170 12.03 -2.12 -18.86
C ARG A 170 12.21 -2.62 -17.44
N ALA A 171 13.05 -1.94 -16.67
CA ALA A 171 13.21 -2.16 -15.25
C ALA A 171 12.62 -0.98 -14.47
N ALA A 172 11.81 -1.27 -13.43
CA ALA A 172 11.39 -0.27 -12.48
C ALA A 172 12.30 -0.28 -11.25
N LEU A 173 12.92 0.86 -10.92
CA LEU A 173 13.72 1.06 -9.71
C LEU A 173 12.92 1.87 -8.70
N LEU A 174 12.37 1.18 -7.69
CA LEU A 174 11.47 1.75 -6.69
C LEU A 174 12.24 2.04 -5.42
N ILE A 175 12.35 3.33 -5.08
CA ILE A 175 13.21 3.79 -3.98
C ILE A 175 12.34 4.28 -2.84
N GLY A 176 12.33 3.55 -1.74
CA GLY A 176 11.73 3.95 -0.49
C GLY A 176 12.47 5.13 0.14
N GLY A 177 12.64 5.14 1.44
CA GLY A 177 13.36 6.21 2.10
C GLY A 177 13.39 6.08 3.61
N ASP A 178 13.87 7.12 4.26
CA ASP A 178 14.12 7.13 5.68
C ASP A 178 12.87 6.85 6.50
N ASN A 179 13.05 6.00 7.49
CA ASN A 179 12.05 5.72 8.51
C ASN A 179 12.72 5.41 9.86
N ARG A 180 11.98 4.99 10.87
CA ARG A 180 12.55 4.72 12.19
C ARG A 180 13.57 3.56 12.23
N HIS A 181 13.62 2.70 11.20
CA HIS A 181 14.45 1.50 11.14
C HIS A 181 15.49 1.51 10.04
N PHE A 182 15.28 2.32 9.01
CA PHE A 182 16.14 2.42 7.82
C PHE A 182 16.50 3.87 7.58
N ARG A 183 17.73 4.07 7.13
CA ARG A 183 18.23 5.36 6.63
C ARG A 183 19.07 5.09 5.41
N LEU A 184 18.70 5.71 4.29
CA LEU A 184 19.51 5.66 3.10
C LEU A 184 20.79 6.49 3.33
N THR A 185 21.94 5.89 3.03
CA THR A 185 23.24 6.52 3.17
C THR A 185 23.80 6.92 1.80
N PRO A 186 24.86 7.75 1.72
CA PRO A 186 25.57 7.98 0.46
C PRO A 186 26.10 6.69 -0.19
N VAL A 187 26.44 5.67 0.61
CA VAL A 187 26.84 4.35 0.10
C VAL A 187 25.67 3.65 -0.57
N ASP A 188 24.49 3.68 0.05
CA ASP A 188 23.27 3.12 -0.57
C ASP A 188 22.92 3.87 -1.87
N ALA A 189 23.09 5.20 -1.90
CA ALA A 189 22.84 5.99 -3.09
C ALA A 189 23.78 5.63 -4.25
N ALA A 190 25.06 5.44 -3.98
CA ALA A 190 26.04 4.97 -4.96
C ALA A 190 25.69 3.55 -5.46
N ALA A 191 25.36 2.64 -4.53
CA ALA A 191 24.97 1.28 -4.89
C ALA A 191 23.67 1.23 -5.71
N LEU A 192 22.71 2.14 -5.47
CA LEU A 192 21.50 2.27 -6.31
C LEU A 192 21.84 2.81 -7.72
N ALA A 193 22.85 3.68 -7.85
CA ALA A 193 23.36 4.07 -9.17
C ALA A 193 24.01 2.89 -9.89
N ASP A 194 24.77 2.05 -9.17
CA ASP A 194 25.34 0.82 -9.73
C ASP A 194 24.25 -0.18 -10.17
N VAL A 195 23.12 -0.26 -9.45
CA VAL A 195 21.94 -1.03 -9.88
C VAL A 195 21.46 -0.55 -11.25
N ALA A 196 21.31 0.75 -11.46
CA ALA A 196 20.89 1.30 -12.74
C ALA A 196 21.87 0.96 -13.86
N LEU A 197 23.17 1.08 -13.62
CA LEU A 197 24.22 0.74 -14.58
C LEU A 197 24.22 -0.76 -14.91
N ALA A 198 24.04 -1.63 -13.93
CA ALA A 198 23.96 -3.07 -14.12
C ALA A 198 22.73 -3.47 -14.95
N LEU A 199 21.59 -2.78 -14.78
CA LEU A 199 20.39 -2.96 -15.59
C LEU A 199 20.60 -2.52 -17.04
N PHE A 200 21.27 -1.38 -17.27
CA PHE A 200 21.64 -0.94 -18.63
C PHE A 200 22.58 -1.94 -19.32
N ALA A 201 23.57 -2.47 -18.60
CA ALA A 201 24.50 -3.48 -19.15
C ALA A 201 23.76 -4.76 -19.58
N GLN A 202 22.58 -5.02 -19.03
CA GLN A 202 21.71 -6.15 -19.39
C GLN A 202 20.64 -5.77 -20.44
N GLY A 203 20.69 -4.55 -20.98
CA GLY A 203 19.80 -4.08 -22.06
C GLY A 203 18.46 -3.54 -21.57
N PHE A 204 18.25 -3.32 -20.28
CA PHE A 204 17.00 -2.72 -19.79
C PHE A 204 17.01 -1.19 -19.98
N SER A 205 15.83 -0.63 -20.27
CA SER A 205 15.54 0.76 -19.92
C SER A 205 15.20 0.86 -18.44
N VAL A 206 15.60 1.93 -17.75
CA VAL A 206 15.40 2.07 -16.29
C VAL A 206 14.46 3.22 -15.97
N MET A 207 13.36 2.90 -15.33
CA MET A 207 12.38 3.85 -14.80
C MET A 207 12.57 3.94 -13.28
N ALA A 208 13.12 5.04 -12.79
CA ALA A 208 13.37 5.23 -11.36
C ALA A 208 12.34 6.18 -10.73
N THR A 209 11.90 5.86 -9.53
CA THR A 209 11.02 6.73 -8.74
C THR A 209 11.41 6.76 -7.27
N PRO A 210 11.67 7.96 -6.70
CA PRO A 210 11.84 8.14 -5.28
C PRO A 210 10.49 8.19 -4.56
N SER A 211 10.49 7.85 -3.28
CA SER A 211 9.38 8.13 -2.38
C SER A 211 9.50 9.53 -1.78
N ARG A 212 8.42 10.03 -1.14
CA ARG A 212 8.46 11.30 -0.39
C ARG A 212 9.47 11.31 0.78
N ARG A 213 9.97 10.13 1.19
CA ARG A 213 10.92 9.95 2.29
C ARG A 213 12.35 9.74 1.80
N THR A 214 12.55 9.68 0.49
CA THR A 214 13.87 9.49 -0.12
C THR A 214 14.71 10.76 0.05
N PRO A 215 15.91 10.69 0.65
CA PRO A 215 16.77 11.86 0.77
C PRO A 215 17.18 12.40 -0.62
N PRO A 216 17.25 13.73 -0.79
CA PRO A 216 17.57 14.34 -2.10
C PRO A 216 18.88 13.89 -2.72
N PHE A 217 19.90 13.56 -1.91
CA PHE A 217 21.20 13.10 -2.41
C PHE A 217 21.11 11.77 -3.18
N VAL A 218 20.06 10.94 -2.94
CA VAL A 218 19.85 9.69 -3.67
C VAL A 218 19.48 10.00 -5.13
N ALA A 219 18.57 10.93 -5.37
CA ALA A 219 18.22 11.38 -6.72
C ALA A 219 19.43 12.02 -7.42
N GLN A 220 20.26 12.80 -6.68
CA GLN A 220 21.48 13.40 -7.20
C GLN A 220 22.52 12.36 -7.63
N ALA A 221 22.66 11.27 -6.88
CA ALA A 221 23.56 10.18 -7.23
C ALA A 221 23.07 9.36 -8.44
N LEU A 222 21.75 9.14 -8.53
CA LEU A 222 21.13 8.38 -9.63
C LEU A 222 21.11 9.13 -10.96
N ALA A 223 20.90 10.45 -10.96
CA ALA A 223 20.69 11.22 -12.18
C ALA A 223 21.83 11.08 -13.22
N PRO A 224 23.13 11.10 -12.84
CA PRO A 224 24.24 10.85 -13.78
C PRO A 224 24.24 9.42 -14.34
N ALA A 225 23.94 8.42 -13.52
CA ALA A 225 23.89 7.02 -13.93
C ALA A 225 22.77 6.80 -14.96
N LEU A 226 21.58 7.35 -14.71
CA LEU A 226 20.43 7.22 -15.60
C LEU A 226 20.63 7.88 -16.99
N LYS A 227 21.53 8.86 -17.09
CA LYS A 227 21.93 9.47 -18.38
C LYS A 227 22.84 8.60 -19.24
N GLN A 228 23.37 7.53 -18.71
CA GLN A 228 24.27 6.64 -19.45
C GLN A 228 23.51 5.61 -20.31
N GLY A 229 22.21 5.54 -20.20
CA GLY A 229 21.34 4.65 -20.98
C GLY A 229 19.96 5.23 -21.17
N ALA A 230 19.02 4.40 -21.60
CA ALA A 230 17.60 4.77 -21.70
C ALA A 230 16.98 4.81 -20.30
N GLY A 231 17.36 5.82 -19.51
CA GLY A 231 16.97 5.99 -18.11
C GLY A 231 16.14 7.24 -17.89
N TRP A 232 15.19 7.14 -16.95
CA TRP A 232 14.35 8.24 -16.52
C TRP A 232 14.11 8.20 -15.01
N LEU A 233 14.23 9.36 -14.38
CA LEU A 233 13.91 9.56 -12.96
C LEU A 233 12.69 10.47 -12.84
N TRP A 234 11.64 9.98 -12.18
CA TRP A 234 10.52 10.85 -11.85
C TRP A 234 10.92 11.87 -10.78
N ASP A 235 10.72 13.13 -11.06
CA ASP A 235 11.06 14.26 -10.19
C ASP A 235 9.94 14.64 -9.20
N GLY A 236 8.80 13.95 -9.28
CA GLY A 236 7.61 14.25 -8.47
C GLY A 236 6.67 15.25 -9.11
N ALA A 237 6.97 15.77 -10.31
CA ALA A 237 6.13 16.72 -11.02
C ALA A 237 5.11 16.05 -11.94
N GLY A 238 3.95 16.70 -12.08
CA GLY A 238 2.85 16.21 -12.91
C GLY A 238 2.15 14.96 -12.34
N ASP A 239 1.41 14.28 -13.22
CA ASP A 239 0.71 13.05 -12.85
C ASP A 239 1.67 11.96 -12.41
N ASN A 240 1.25 11.16 -11.43
CA ASN A 240 2.06 10.09 -10.87
C ASN A 240 2.18 8.91 -11.84
N PRO A 241 3.36 8.65 -12.46
CA PRO A 241 3.56 7.57 -13.42
C PRO A 241 3.74 6.20 -12.76
N TYR A 242 3.82 6.14 -11.45
CA TYR A 242 4.16 4.94 -10.68
C TYR A 242 3.33 3.70 -11.06
N PRO A 243 1.98 3.78 -11.22
CA PRO A 243 1.21 2.61 -11.65
C PRO A 243 1.56 2.14 -13.07
N SER A 244 1.86 3.07 -13.99
CA SER A 244 2.32 2.73 -15.35
C SER A 244 3.72 2.11 -15.35
N MET A 245 4.63 2.58 -14.49
CA MET A 245 5.94 1.97 -14.32
C MET A 245 5.80 0.52 -13.86
N LEU A 246 4.95 0.25 -12.87
CA LEU A 246 4.65 -1.11 -12.40
C LEU A 246 4.03 -1.98 -13.49
N ALA A 247 3.08 -1.44 -14.26
CA ALA A 247 2.39 -2.19 -15.32
C ALA A 247 3.31 -2.58 -16.49
N LYS A 248 4.32 -1.75 -16.78
CA LYS A 248 5.22 -1.91 -17.94
C LYS A 248 6.60 -2.47 -17.58
N ALA A 249 6.88 -2.73 -16.30
CA ALA A 249 8.15 -3.31 -15.87
C ALA A 249 8.23 -4.79 -16.21
N ASP A 250 9.32 -5.19 -16.87
CA ASP A 250 9.71 -6.59 -17.11
C ASP A 250 10.49 -7.15 -15.92
N THR A 251 11.07 -6.28 -15.08
CA THR A 251 11.69 -6.58 -13.80
C THR A 251 11.57 -5.37 -12.86
N ILE A 252 11.57 -5.62 -11.56
CA ILE A 252 11.47 -4.56 -10.55
C ILE A 252 12.60 -4.70 -9.54
N VAL A 253 13.29 -3.61 -9.25
CA VAL A 253 14.20 -3.52 -8.09
C VAL A 253 13.57 -2.57 -7.09
N VAL A 254 13.37 -3.01 -5.85
CA VAL A 254 12.73 -2.22 -4.79
C VAL A 254 13.57 -2.24 -3.52
N THR A 255 13.70 -1.10 -2.84
CA THR A 255 14.41 -1.03 -1.57
C THR A 255 13.63 -1.71 -0.44
N ALA A 256 14.32 -2.41 0.44
CA ALA A 256 13.75 -3.24 1.51
C ALA A 256 12.92 -2.49 2.56
N ASP A 257 13.08 -1.16 2.68
CA ASP A 257 12.48 -0.35 3.74
C ASP A 257 10.96 -0.13 3.59
N SER A 258 10.39 -0.38 2.40
CA SER A 258 9.01 -0.04 2.07
C SER A 258 8.13 -1.27 1.84
N VAL A 259 7.45 -1.73 2.88
CA VAL A 259 6.49 -2.85 2.83
C VAL A 259 5.40 -2.63 1.76
N ASN A 260 4.92 -1.38 1.60
CA ASN A 260 3.88 -1.07 0.61
C ASN A 260 4.41 -1.21 -0.82
N MET A 261 5.58 -0.60 -1.15
CA MET A 261 6.14 -0.69 -2.50
C MET A 261 6.50 -2.13 -2.88
N VAL A 262 7.00 -2.93 -1.91
CA VAL A 262 7.22 -4.37 -2.14
C VAL A 262 5.89 -5.10 -2.40
N GLY A 263 4.85 -4.81 -1.61
CA GLY A 263 3.51 -5.39 -1.81
C GLY A 263 2.88 -5.03 -3.15
N GLU A 264 3.07 -3.79 -3.60
CA GLU A 264 2.63 -3.30 -4.91
C GLU A 264 3.44 -3.95 -6.05
N ALA A 265 4.74 -4.10 -5.88
CA ALA A 265 5.61 -4.75 -6.85
C ALA A 265 5.23 -6.23 -7.07
N VAL A 266 5.03 -7.01 -6.00
CA VAL A 266 4.68 -8.42 -6.13
C VAL A 266 3.25 -8.66 -6.66
N ALA A 267 2.41 -7.64 -6.68
CA ALA A 267 1.09 -7.71 -7.32
C ALA A 267 1.15 -7.69 -8.86
N THR A 268 2.29 -7.29 -9.44
CA THR A 268 2.46 -7.16 -10.90
C THR A 268 2.69 -8.49 -11.62
N GLY A 269 3.31 -9.47 -10.94
CA GLY A 269 3.83 -10.71 -11.51
C GLY A 269 5.22 -10.60 -12.16
N ALA A 270 5.79 -9.38 -12.27
CA ALA A 270 7.15 -9.19 -12.73
C ALA A 270 8.17 -9.64 -11.65
N PRO A 271 9.34 -10.22 -12.01
CA PRO A 271 10.40 -10.53 -11.06
C PRO A 271 10.77 -9.34 -10.17
N VAL A 272 10.74 -9.55 -8.85
CA VAL A 272 11.00 -8.49 -7.86
C VAL A 272 12.30 -8.76 -7.11
N HIS A 273 13.29 -7.91 -7.32
CA HIS A 273 14.57 -7.93 -6.62
C HIS A 273 14.54 -6.92 -5.46
N VAL A 274 14.94 -7.36 -4.29
CA VAL A 274 14.99 -6.52 -3.09
C VAL A 274 16.39 -6.00 -2.87
N PHE A 275 16.56 -4.68 -2.95
CA PHE A 275 17.80 -3.99 -2.60
C PHE A 275 17.89 -3.83 -1.08
N ALA A 276 18.99 -4.30 -0.48
CA ALA A 276 19.25 -4.19 0.95
C ALA A 276 19.70 -2.76 1.31
N ALA A 277 18.77 -1.93 1.73
CA ALA A 277 19.06 -0.59 2.26
C ALA A 277 19.65 -0.66 3.68
N THR A 278 20.45 0.35 4.07
CA THR A 278 21.03 0.44 5.41
C THR A 278 19.95 0.57 6.49
N GLY A 279 19.93 -0.40 7.41
CA GLY A 279 18.98 -0.48 8.51
C GLY A 279 18.57 -1.91 8.83
N LYS A 280 17.78 -2.07 9.88
CA LYS A 280 17.28 -3.39 10.30
C LYS A 280 15.87 -3.27 10.89
N SER A 281 14.98 -4.18 10.48
CA SER A 281 13.66 -4.37 11.08
C SER A 281 13.29 -5.84 10.98
N ARG A 282 13.13 -6.49 12.15
CA ARG A 282 12.69 -7.90 12.19
C ARG A 282 11.37 -8.09 11.46
N LYS A 283 10.42 -7.19 11.67
CA LYS A 283 9.11 -7.22 11.00
C LYS A 283 9.23 -7.23 9.47
N ILE A 284 10.12 -6.38 8.91
CA ILE A 284 10.33 -6.31 7.46
C ILE A 284 11.11 -7.53 6.97
N ALA A 285 12.08 -8.02 7.74
CA ALA A 285 12.78 -9.25 7.40
C ALA A 285 11.84 -10.45 7.34
N ASP A 286 10.96 -10.61 8.35
CA ASP A 286 9.94 -11.67 8.37
C ASP A 286 8.97 -11.56 7.17
N TYR A 287 8.63 -10.35 6.76
CA TYR A 287 7.80 -10.09 5.58
C TYR A 287 8.49 -10.53 4.29
N LEU A 288 9.73 -10.07 4.08
CA LEU A 288 10.52 -10.39 2.89
C LEU A 288 10.83 -11.89 2.80
N GLU A 289 11.20 -12.52 3.91
CA GLU A 289 11.43 -13.97 3.98
C GLU A 289 10.18 -14.77 3.57
N ARG A 290 9.00 -14.31 4.00
CA ARG A 290 7.73 -14.93 3.62
C ARG A 290 7.46 -14.81 2.11
N LEU A 291 7.68 -13.64 1.52
CA LEU A 291 7.54 -13.44 0.08
C LEU A 291 8.60 -14.23 -0.70
N GLN A 292 9.80 -14.38 -0.17
CA GLN A 292 10.85 -15.21 -0.76
C GLN A 292 10.47 -16.69 -0.77
N ARG A 293 9.90 -17.21 0.32
CA ARG A 293 9.37 -18.60 0.38
C ARG A 293 8.22 -18.83 -0.62
N LEU A 294 7.44 -17.80 -0.93
CA LEU A 294 6.41 -17.84 -1.97
C LEU A 294 6.98 -17.68 -3.39
N GLY A 295 8.29 -17.52 -3.53
CA GLY A 295 8.96 -17.32 -4.81
C GLY A 295 8.76 -15.95 -5.46
N ALA A 296 8.13 -14.99 -4.77
CA ALA A 296 7.77 -13.70 -5.34
C ALA A 296 8.91 -12.69 -5.35
N VAL A 297 9.86 -12.80 -4.41
CA VAL A 297 11.01 -11.88 -4.33
C VAL A 297 12.33 -12.63 -4.21
N ARG A 298 13.40 -12.00 -4.68
CA ARG A 298 14.80 -12.41 -4.45
C ARG A 298 15.63 -11.20 -4.02
N ALA A 299 16.72 -11.44 -3.30
CA ALA A 299 17.67 -10.38 -3.03
C ALA A 299 18.32 -9.90 -4.34
N TRP A 300 18.61 -8.61 -4.47
CA TRP A 300 19.40 -8.10 -5.58
C TRP A 300 20.83 -8.66 -5.50
N SER A 301 21.27 -9.36 -6.54
CA SER A 301 22.56 -10.05 -6.63
C SER A 301 23.57 -9.38 -7.57
N GLY A 302 23.22 -8.20 -8.11
CA GLY A 302 24.01 -7.50 -9.13
C GLY A 302 23.49 -7.71 -10.56
N ALA A 303 22.50 -8.59 -10.74
CA ALA A 303 21.87 -8.84 -12.03
C ALA A 303 20.36 -9.06 -11.90
N ALA A 304 19.59 -8.67 -12.92
CA ALA A 304 18.19 -9.00 -13.04
C ALA A 304 18.04 -10.46 -13.47
N GLU A 305 17.59 -11.30 -12.55
CA GLU A 305 17.22 -12.68 -12.83
C GLU A 305 15.79 -12.74 -13.36
N ARG A 306 15.47 -13.79 -14.12
CA ARG A 306 14.10 -14.05 -14.61
C ARG A 306 13.54 -15.26 -13.91
N TRP A 307 12.30 -15.14 -13.43
CA TRP A 307 11.48 -16.25 -12.91
C TRP A 307 10.01 -15.87 -13.00
N ASP A 308 9.15 -16.86 -12.90
CA ASP A 308 7.71 -16.68 -12.87
C ASP A 308 7.17 -16.99 -11.47
N TYR A 309 6.15 -16.27 -11.05
CA TYR A 309 5.38 -16.56 -9.84
C TYR A 309 3.94 -16.03 -10.01
N GLU A 310 3.01 -16.58 -9.26
CA GLU A 310 1.63 -16.06 -9.22
C GLU A 310 1.59 -14.69 -8.52
N PRO A 311 1.02 -13.64 -9.15
CA PRO A 311 0.92 -12.32 -8.55
C PRO A 311 0.30 -12.34 -7.16
N ILE A 312 0.95 -11.71 -6.19
CA ILE A 312 0.48 -11.67 -4.80
C ILE A 312 -0.21 -10.34 -4.53
N ASN A 313 -1.53 -10.33 -4.58
CA ASN A 313 -2.36 -9.19 -4.21
C ASN A 313 -3.41 -9.62 -3.19
N ALA A 314 -3.27 -9.17 -1.95
CA ALA A 314 -4.21 -9.54 -0.89
C ALA A 314 -5.49 -8.69 -0.91
N THR A 315 -5.57 -7.59 -1.65
CA THR A 315 -6.70 -6.65 -1.63
C THR A 315 -8.05 -7.31 -1.91
N PRO A 316 -8.20 -8.22 -2.91
CA PRO A 316 -9.47 -8.92 -3.12
C PRO A 316 -9.88 -9.83 -1.95
N SER A 317 -8.92 -10.49 -1.28
CA SER A 317 -9.21 -11.33 -0.12
C SER A 317 -9.55 -10.49 1.11
N ILE A 318 -8.94 -9.34 1.27
CA ILE A 318 -9.25 -8.34 2.30
C ILE A 318 -10.69 -7.84 2.10
N ALA A 319 -11.09 -7.47 0.88
CA ALA A 319 -12.44 -7.02 0.57
C ALA A 319 -13.48 -8.09 0.93
N ARG A 320 -13.24 -9.37 0.55
CA ARG A 320 -14.11 -10.49 0.95
C ARG A 320 -14.23 -10.64 2.46
N ALA A 321 -13.12 -10.54 3.19
CA ALA A 321 -13.12 -10.65 4.65
C ALA A 321 -13.89 -9.51 5.31
N ILE A 322 -13.76 -8.28 4.80
CA ILE A 322 -14.52 -7.11 5.25
C ILE A 322 -16.02 -7.31 4.97
N THR A 323 -16.40 -7.75 3.76
CA THR A 323 -17.79 -8.03 3.39
C THR A 323 -18.42 -9.03 4.34
N ARG A 324 -17.74 -10.14 4.61
CA ARG A 324 -18.20 -11.16 5.54
C ARG A 324 -18.36 -10.63 6.98
N ALA A 325 -17.37 -9.87 7.45
CA ALA A 325 -17.44 -9.28 8.79
C ALA A 325 -18.58 -8.27 8.91
N TYR A 326 -18.82 -7.47 7.87
CA TYR A 326 -19.95 -6.54 7.78
C TYR A 326 -21.30 -7.29 7.78
N ALA A 327 -21.41 -8.38 7.01
CA ALA A 327 -22.62 -9.21 6.98
C ALA A 327 -22.96 -9.76 8.37
N ILE A 328 -21.98 -10.28 9.10
CA ILE A 328 -22.13 -10.73 10.48
C ILE A 328 -22.59 -9.58 11.38
N PHE A 329 -21.95 -8.42 11.27
CA PHE A 329 -22.24 -7.22 12.06
C PHE A 329 -23.70 -6.73 11.85
N ARG A 330 -24.21 -6.84 10.62
CA ARG A 330 -25.57 -6.41 10.24
C ARG A 330 -26.62 -7.53 10.33
N GLY A 331 -26.21 -8.78 10.56
CA GLY A 331 -27.11 -9.92 10.54
C GLY A 331 -27.67 -10.24 9.14
N LEU A 332 -26.84 -10.13 8.09
CA LEU A 332 -27.18 -10.33 6.68
C LEU A 332 -26.67 -11.70 6.20
N PRO A 333 -27.39 -12.80 6.41
CA PRO A 333 -26.91 -14.15 6.09
C PRO A 333 -26.70 -14.38 4.59
N GLU A 334 -27.37 -13.63 3.73
CA GLU A 334 -27.29 -13.73 2.27
C GLU A 334 -25.92 -13.28 1.70
N LEU A 335 -25.10 -12.60 2.49
CA LEU A 335 -23.76 -12.16 2.11
C LEU A 335 -22.65 -13.08 2.67
N LEU A 336 -22.98 -14.12 3.41
CA LEU A 336 -22.04 -15.09 3.98
C LEU A 336 -21.81 -16.24 3.01
#